data_282c7a1745bbe3089532a8a6d021f821
#
_entry.id   282c7a1745bbe3089532a8a6d021f821
#
_cell.length_a   1.000
_cell.length_b   1.000
_cell.length_c   1.000
_cell.angle_alpha   90.00
_cell.angle_beta   90.00
_cell.angle_gamma   90.00
#
_symmetry.space_group_name_H-M   'P 1'
#
loop_
_entity.id
_entity.type
_entity.pdbx_description
1 polymer ?
#
loop_
_entity_poly.entity_id
_entity_poly.type
_entity_poly.pdbx_seq_one_letter_code
_entity_poly.pdbx_strand_id
1 'polypeptide(L)'
;MKKLGKYMNTISAKDFNASMAPYVDEGIKRANLIGNRGPVKFDSNGKLAKDILDAYHHNGFYVFEGFVSAAEIELLQTEMQDLLDRAPVDNGAKVDKYGRAAFGQEFARPVYTLIKPLSDPWGGTMALNGRHPTQMTQPLGDSTLPEKVVFAMEGMCQIMSSGLRLYGHPSLLAIASTINGEDFVPYMDAIFVKQPGVGGAVSWHQDGVTHWNSPNWDEDIHGFNFQVQLYDTSAKSCLWVLPGSHKLGKLDIKKIVSDNGSEFLADAVPLHAKAGDVTIVNRQMLHGSYVNTSSDQRVSLTIGFHRKSSVIGQRGALNEAGDAFYDEKRIDERSQVIAVAIDSRGQFYPNEPRFTYVPMQGREDTLRFNPDNWEKVVKNYNLKDLAI
;
A
#
# COMPACT_ATOMS: atom_id res chain seq x y z
N MET A 1 41.60 -4.72 -3.59
CA MET A 1 40.61 -3.69 -3.23
C MET A 1 40.42 -2.75 -4.41
N LYS A 2 39.57 -3.11 -5.38
CA LYS A 2 39.20 -2.25 -6.50
C LYS A 2 37.84 -1.61 -6.17
N LYS A 3 37.78 -0.30 -6.32
CA LYS A 3 36.70 0.63 -6.03
C LYS A 3 35.34 0.14 -6.61
N LEU A 4 34.46 -0.36 -5.75
CA LEU A 4 33.02 -0.37 -5.96
C LEU A 4 32.51 1.05 -5.62
N GLY A 5 32.76 1.97 -6.48
CA GLY A 5 32.36 3.35 -6.32
C GLY A 5 31.98 3.94 -7.66
N LYS A 6 30.71 4.37 -7.79
CA LYS A 6 30.15 5.15 -8.91
C LYS A 6 29.85 4.39 -10.20
N TYR A 7 28.89 3.55 -10.19
CA TYR A 7 27.96 3.48 -11.32
C TYR A 7 26.67 4.21 -10.91
N MET A 8 26.70 5.54 -10.89
CA MET A 8 25.48 6.33 -11.01
C MET A 8 24.95 6.05 -12.41
N ASN A 9 23.83 5.38 -12.47
CA ASN A 9 23.21 4.86 -13.68
C ASN A 9 22.96 5.97 -14.69
N THR A 10 23.67 5.90 -15.80
CA THR A 10 23.46 6.72 -17.01
C THR A 10 22.62 5.96 -18.05
N ILE A 11 21.78 5.02 -17.59
CA ILE A 11 20.93 4.23 -18.48
C ILE A 11 19.72 5.05 -18.93
N SER A 12 19.40 5.04 -20.21
CA SER A 12 18.17 5.66 -20.70
C SER A 12 16.93 4.84 -20.31
N ALA A 13 15.74 5.46 -20.28
CA ALA A 13 14.48 4.74 -20.07
C ALA A 13 14.27 3.63 -21.12
N LYS A 14 14.71 3.85 -22.36
CA LYS A 14 14.65 2.85 -23.44
C LYS A 14 15.53 1.63 -23.13
N ASP A 15 16.77 1.85 -22.70
CA ASP A 15 17.69 0.76 -22.39
C ASP A 15 17.28 0.01 -21.12
N PHE A 16 16.76 0.73 -20.13
CA PHE A 16 16.14 0.13 -18.95
C PHE A 16 14.99 -0.82 -19.33
N ASN A 17 14.05 -0.36 -20.17
CA ASN A 17 12.96 -1.19 -20.67
C ASN A 17 13.45 -2.41 -21.44
N ALA A 18 14.48 -2.27 -22.24
CA ALA A 18 15.07 -3.38 -22.97
C ALA A 18 15.71 -4.41 -22.03
N SER A 19 16.40 -3.96 -20.97
CA SER A 19 16.98 -4.85 -19.95
C SER A 19 15.94 -5.56 -19.10
N MET A 20 14.80 -4.88 -18.82
CA MET A 20 13.71 -5.43 -18.01
C MET A 20 12.82 -6.42 -18.79
N ALA A 21 12.76 -6.34 -20.12
CA ALA A 21 11.81 -7.12 -20.92
C ALA A 21 11.91 -8.65 -20.70
N PRO A 22 13.09 -9.30 -20.76
CA PRO A 22 13.19 -10.73 -20.49
C PRO A 22 12.76 -11.12 -19.08
N TYR A 23 13.05 -10.28 -18.09
CA TYR A 23 12.66 -10.48 -16.70
C TYR A 23 11.14 -10.41 -16.52
N VAL A 24 10.48 -9.46 -17.20
CA VAL A 24 9.01 -9.33 -17.22
C VAL A 24 8.38 -10.59 -17.80
N ASP A 25 8.87 -11.07 -18.95
CA ASP A 25 8.33 -12.26 -19.63
C ASP A 25 8.44 -13.52 -18.74
N GLU A 26 9.58 -13.73 -18.13
CA GLU A 26 9.79 -14.86 -17.19
C GLU A 26 8.99 -14.69 -15.91
N GLY A 27 8.87 -13.47 -15.38
CA GLY A 27 8.04 -13.17 -14.21
C GLY A 27 6.57 -13.49 -14.44
N ILE A 28 6.02 -13.13 -15.59
CA ILE A 28 4.63 -13.45 -15.96
C ILE A 28 4.43 -14.96 -16.04
N LYS A 29 5.37 -15.71 -16.63
CA LYS A 29 5.29 -17.18 -16.67
C LYS A 29 5.26 -17.78 -15.27
N ARG A 30 6.13 -17.32 -14.36
CA ARG A 30 6.15 -17.76 -12.96
C ARG A 30 4.85 -17.42 -12.24
N ALA A 31 4.33 -16.20 -12.40
CA ALA A 31 3.07 -15.78 -11.80
C ALA A 31 1.90 -16.67 -12.26
N ASN A 32 1.85 -17.00 -13.55
CA ASN A 32 0.82 -17.89 -14.11
C ASN A 32 0.92 -19.32 -13.56
N LEU A 33 2.14 -19.82 -13.34
CA LEU A 33 2.35 -21.17 -12.76
C LEU A 33 1.92 -21.25 -11.30
N ILE A 34 2.14 -20.20 -10.52
CA ILE A 34 1.69 -20.12 -9.12
C ILE A 34 0.18 -20.02 -9.04
N GLY A 35 -0.42 -19.25 -9.91
CA GLY A 35 -1.88 -19.13 -10.04
C GLY A 35 -2.56 -18.26 -9.01
N ASN A 36 -2.11 -18.04 -7.83
CA ASN A 36 -2.67 -17.30 -6.66
C ASN A 36 -3.55 -16.08 -7.01
N ARG A 37 -4.60 -16.30 -7.79
CA ARG A 37 -5.54 -15.28 -8.24
C ARG A 37 -6.91 -15.85 -8.61
N GLY A 38 -7.93 -15.03 -8.53
CA GLY A 38 -9.31 -15.35 -8.87
C GLY A 38 -10.31 -14.52 -8.09
N PRO A 39 -11.63 -14.75 -8.29
CA PRO A 39 -12.66 -14.03 -7.55
C PRO A 39 -12.60 -14.33 -6.05
N VAL A 40 -13.02 -13.36 -5.23
CA VAL A 40 -13.17 -13.61 -3.80
C VAL A 40 -14.29 -14.64 -3.55
N LYS A 41 -14.06 -15.53 -2.60
CA LYS A 41 -15.03 -16.53 -2.14
C LYS A 41 -15.04 -16.56 -0.62
N PHE A 42 -16.25 -16.67 -0.06
CA PHE A 42 -16.45 -16.85 1.37
C PHE A 42 -17.17 -18.18 1.63
N ASP A 43 -16.90 -18.78 2.77
CA ASP A 43 -17.62 -19.97 3.25
C ASP A 43 -19.00 -19.59 3.83
N SER A 44 -19.75 -20.59 4.30
CA SER A 44 -21.09 -20.41 4.89
C SER A 44 -21.08 -19.56 6.18
N ASN A 45 -19.93 -19.34 6.79
CA ASN A 45 -19.75 -18.53 8.00
C ASN A 45 -19.27 -17.12 7.67
N GLY A 46 -19.14 -16.75 6.39
CA GLY A 46 -18.64 -15.47 5.93
C GLY A 46 -17.12 -15.29 6.09
N LYS A 47 -16.38 -16.37 6.31
CA LYS A 47 -14.92 -16.39 6.36
C LYS A 47 -14.34 -16.60 4.96
N LEU A 48 -13.17 -16.05 4.67
CA LEU A 48 -12.47 -16.27 3.41
C LEU A 48 -12.31 -17.77 3.15
N ALA A 49 -12.64 -18.22 1.94
CA ALA A 49 -12.60 -19.63 1.58
C ALA A 49 -11.21 -20.24 1.84
N LYS A 50 -11.21 -21.47 2.33
CA LYS A 50 -9.99 -22.14 2.79
C LYS A 50 -8.94 -22.30 1.69
N ASP A 51 -9.31 -22.56 0.46
CA ASP A 51 -8.40 -22.69 -0.68
C ASP A 51 -7.64 -21.38 -0.93
N ILE A 52 -8.31 -20.24 -0.83
CA ILE A 52 -7.71 -18.91 -0.98
C ILE A 52 -6.78 -18.61 0.22
N LEU A 53 -7.26 -18.92 1.42
CA LEU A 53 -6.49 -18.69 2.65
C LEU A 53 -5.20 -19.55 2.67
N ASP A 54 -5.30 -20.82 2.30
CA ASP A 54 -4.14 -21.72 2.17
C ASP A 54 -3.14 -21.22 1.11
N ALA A 55 -3.63 -20.73 -0.04
CA ALA A 55 -2.80 -20.16 -1.09
C ALA A 55 -2.08 -18.88 -0.62
N TYR A 56 -2.78 -18.02 0.13
CA TYR A 56 -2.19 -16.83 0.75
C TYR A 56 -1.12 -17.22 1.78
N HIS A 57 -1.39 -18.13 2.70
CA HIS A 57 -0.39 -18.58 3.69
C HIS A 57 0.79 -19.28 3.04
N HIS A 58 0.59 -20.01 1.94
CA HIS A 58 1.66 -20.68 1.24
C HIS A 58 2.61 -19.70 0.54
N ASN A 59 2.07 -18.76 -0.22
CA ASN A 59 2.84 -17.86 -1.08
C ASN A 59 3.01 -16.44 -0.52
N GLY A 60 2.18 -16.03 0.47
CA GLY A 60 2.21 -14.73 1.12
C GLY A 60 1.45 -13.63 0.37
N PHE A 61 0.76 -13.98 -0.72
CA PHE A 61 -0.07 -13.04 -1.48
C PHE A 61 -1.27 -13.74 -2.14
N TYR A 62 -2.25 -12.94 -2.55
CA TYR A 62 -3.33 -13.36 -3.44
C TYR A 62 -3.82 -12.16 -4.26
N VAL A 63 -4.34 -12.39 -5.47
CA VAL A 63 -4.94 -11.36 -6.31
C VAL A 63 -6.43 -11.66 -6.46
N PHE A 64 -7.27 -10.85 -5.84
CA PHE A 64 -8.73 -10.93 -5.97
C PHE A 64 -9.16 -10.19 -7.24
N GLU A 65 -9.69 -10.92 -8.20
CA GLU A 65 -10.12 -10.38 -9.49
C GLU A 65 -11.54 -9.83 -9.42
N GLY A 66 -11.78 -8.65 -10.02
CA GLY A 66 -13.10 -8.03 -10.09
C GLY A 66 -13.72 -7.74 -8.73
N PHE A 67 -12.91 -7.39 -7.75
CA PHE A 67 -13.34 -7.25 -6.35
C PHE A 67 -14.18 -6.00 -6.11
N VAL A 68 -13.74 -4.86 -6.66
CA VAL A 68 -14.44 -3.58 -6.56
C VAL A 68 -15.21 -3.34 -7.85
N SER A 69 -16.48 -2.95 -7.74
CA SER A 69 -17.33 -2.73 -8.91
C SER A 69 -16.82 -1.60 -9.80
N ALA A 70 -17.11 -1.68 -11.11
CA ALA A 70 -16.72 -0.64 -12.06
C ALA A 70 -17.29 0.74 -11.67
N ALA A 71 -18.53 0.79 -11.16
CA ALA A 71 -19.14 2.05 -10.72
C ALA A 71 -18.42 2.66 -9.50
N GLU A 72 -17.96 1.83 -8.56
CA GLU A 72 -17.17 2.31 -7.42
C GLU A 72 -15.78 2.77 -7.85
N ILE A 73 -15.15 2.05 -8.79
CA ILE A 73 -13.85 2.45 -9.38
C ILE A 73 -13.96 3.80 -10.09
N GLU A 74 -15.03 4.08 -10.81
CA GLU A 74 -15.25 5.36 -11.48
C GLU A 74 -15.33 6.54 -10.47
N LEU A 75 -16.01 6.34 -9.34
CA LEU A 75 -16.04 7.33 -8.26
C LEU A 75 -14.65 7.58 -7.66
N LEU A 76 -13.90 6.50 -7.39
CA LEU A 76 -12.54 6.58 -6.86
C LEU A 76 -11.59 7.27 -7.85
N GLN A 77 -11.68 6.95 -9.14
CA GLN A 77 -10.88 7.59 -10.20
C GLN A 77 -11.18 9.08 -10.33
N THR A 78 -12.46 9.46 -10.22
CA THR A 78 -12.90 10.86 -10.31
C THR A 78 -12.33 11.71 -9.17
N GLU A 79 -12.46 11.26 -7.93
CA GLU A 79 -11.86 11.96 -6.77
C GLU A 79 -10.33 11.95 -6.86
N MET A 80 -9.74 10.86 -7.32
CA MET A 80 -8.29 10.75 -7.50
C MET A 80 -7.74 11.74 -8.51
N GLN A 81 -8.45 11.96 -9.63
CA GLN A 81 -8.04 12.92 -10.64
C GLN A 81 -8.08 14.36 -10.09
N ASP A 82 -9.10 14.73 -9.32
CA ASP A 82 -9.15 16.03 -8.66
C ASP A 82 -7.97 16.24 -7.70
N LEU A 83 -7.64 15.21 -6.91
CA LEU A 83 -6.48 15.26 -6.01
C LEU A 83 -5.16 15.46 -6.77
N LEU A 84 -4.96 14.77 -7.89
CA LEU A 84 -3.76 14.94 -8.73
C LEU A 84 -3.70 16.33 -9.36
N ASP A 85 -4.82 16.89 -9.77
CA ASP A 85 -4.89 18.23 -10.36
C ASP A 85 -4.67 19.35 -9.34
N ARG A 86 -4.94 19.07 -8.08
CA ARG A 86 -4.78 19.99 -6.95
C ARG A 86 -3.53 19.74 -6.12
N ALA A 87 -2.66 18.84 -6.58
CA ALA A 87 -1.39 18.56 -5.90
C ALA A 87 -0.50 19.81 -5.88
N PRO A 88 0.27 20.05 -4.80
CA PRO A 88 1.23 21.15 -4.75
C PRO A 88 2.33 20.96 -5.80
N VAL A 89 2.92 22.07 -6.28
CA VAL A 89 4.01 22.03 -7.27
C VAL A 89 5.34 21.51 -6.71
N ASP A 90 5.53 21.55 -5.38
CA ASP A 90 6.67 20.98 -4.67
C ASP A 90 6.27 20.64 -3.24
N ASN A 91 7.10 19.86 -2.53
CA ASN A 91 6.88 19.52 -1.13
C ASN A 91 6.79 20.81 -0.29
N GLY A 92 5.68 20.98 0.42
CA GLY A 92 5.40 22.17 1.23
C GLY A 92 4.94 23.41 0.44
N ALA A 93 4.83 23.35 -0.88
CA ALA A 93 4.23 24.45 -1.68
C ALA A 93 2.75 24.61 -1.35
N LYS A 94 2.28 25.86 -1.36
CA LYS A 94 0.89 26.22 -1.04
C LYS A 94 -0.01 26.35 -2.27
N VAL A 95 0.57 26.20 -3.46
CA VAL A 95 -0.13 26.34 -4.73
C VAL A 95 0.02 25.11 -5.59
N ASP A 96 -1.02 24.84 -6.39
CA ASP A 96 -1.01 23.82 -7.43
C ASP A 96 -0.40 24.34 -8.74
N LYS A 97 -0.35 23.47 -9.76
CA LYS A 97 0.18 23.81 -11.11
C LYS A 97 -0.56 24.92 -11.84
N TYR A 98 -1.75 25.29 -11.36
CA TYR A 98 -2.56 26.38 -11.91
C TYR A 98 -2.51 27.65 -11.07
N GLY A 99 -1.70 27.69 -10.00
CA GLY A 99 -1.60 28.82 -9.07
C GLY A 99 -2.74 28.93 -8.06
N ARG A 100 -3.64 27.92 -7.98
CA ARG A 100 -4.69 27.84 -6.98
C ARG A 100 -4.13 27.29 -5.66
N ALA A 101 -4.85 27.49 -4.55
CA ALA A 101 -4.49 26.84 -3.29
C ALA A 101 -4.41 25.32 -3.48
N ALA A 102 -3.26 24.74 -3.18
CA ALA A 102 -3.07 23.29 -3.21
C ALA A 102 -3.97 22.62 -2.18
N PHE A 103 -4.41 21.40 -2.49
CA PHE A 103 -5.24 20.61 -1.58
C PHE A 103 -4.42 20.12 -0.36
N GLY A 104 -5.10 19.94 0.77
CA GLY A 104 -4.56 19.25 1.93
C GLY A 104 -3.90 20.14 2.98
N GLN A 105 -3.95 21.47 2.80
CA GLN A 105 -3.36 22.42 3.76
C GLN A 105 -4.12 22.54 5.08
N GLU A 106 -5.35 22.07 5.11
CA GLU A 106 -6.23 22.00 6.28
C GLU A 106 -5.90 20.83 7.22
N PHE A 107 -5.07 19.89 6.79
CA PHE A 107 -4.68 18.72 7.58
C PHE A 107 -3.39 18.96 8.35
N ALA A 108 -3.27 18.35 9.51
CA ALA A 108 -2.10 18.52 10.39
C ALA A 108 -0.82 17.86 9.83
N ARG A 109 -0.94 16.85 8.96
CA ARG A 109 0.18 16.25 8.23
C ARG A 109 0.10 16.61 6.75
N PRO A 110 1.24 16.78 6.07
CA PRO A 110 1.27 16.89 4.62
C PRO A 110 0.60 15.67 3.97
N VAL A 111 -0.29 15.93 3.01
CA VAL A 111 -0.98 14.89 2.27
C VAL A 111 -0.07 14.29 1.20
N TYR A 112 0.73 15.12 0.52
CA TYR A 112 1.49 14.71 -0.66
C TYR A 112 2.97 14.50 -0.36
N THR A 113 3.51 13.45 -0.95
CA THR A 113 4.95 13.24 -1.13
C THR A 113 5.27 13.36 -2.61
N LEU A 114 6.07 14.35 -2.99
CA LEU A 114 6.53 14.56 -4.35
C LEU A 114 8.01 14.19 -4.47
N ILE A 115 8.35 13.61 -5.62
CA ILE A 115 9.71 13.13 -5.92
C ILE A 115 10.16 13.60 -7.31
N LYS A 116 11.45 13.48 -7.56
CA LYS A 116 11.97 13.59 -8.92
C LYS A 116 11.44 12.42 -9.77
N PRO A 117 11.02 12.66 -11.02
CA PRO A 117 10.63 11.59 -11.94
C PRO A 117 11.65 10.45 -12.00
N LEU A 118 11.16 9.21 -12.11
CA LEU A 118 11.97 7.99 -12.26
C LEU A 118 13.01 7.77 -11.13
N SER A 119 12.85 8.41 -9.98
CA SER A 119 13.75 8.23 -8.84
C SER A 119 13.29 7.09 -7.92
N ASP A 120 14.22 6.65 -7.07
CA ASP A 120 13.96 5.78 -5.93
C ASP A 120 14.24 6.58 -4.65
N PRO A 121 13.20 7.17 -4.02
CA PRO A 121 13.40 8.14 -2.94
C PRO A 121 13.89 7.51 -1.62
N TRP A 122 13.63 6.23 -1.42
CA TRP A 122 13.92 5.53 -0.15
C TRP A 122 15.10 4.56 -0.24
N GLY A 123 15.36 4.04 -1.44
CA GLY A 123 16.38 3.02 -1.66
C GLY A 123 17.79 3.44 -1.27
N GLY A 124 18.45 2.61 -0.46
CA GLY A 124 19.81 2.85 0.04
C GLY A 124 19.91 3.98 1.05
N THR A 125 18.80 4.52 1.57
CA THR A 125 18.75 5.60 2.54
C THR A 125 18.34 5.11 3.93
N MET A 126 18.40 6.01 4.93
CA MET A 126 17.88 5.75 6.27
C MET A 126 16.39 6.11 6.44
N ALA A 127 15.73 6.57 5.36
CA ALA A 127 14.30 6.80 5.40
C ALA A 127 13.56 5.53 5.83
N LEU A 128 12.44 5.70 6.54
CA LEU A 128 11.63 4.60 7.06
C LEU A 128 12.48 3.54 7.81
N ASN A 129 13.40 4.00 8.66
CA ASN A 129 14.33 3.18 9.45
C ASN A 129 15.26 2.27 8.60
N GLY A 130 15.57 2.69 7.38
CA GLY A 130 16.48 1.95 6.49
C GLY A 130 15.94 0.62 5.98
N ARG A 131 14.62 0.41 6.03
CA ARG A 131 13.99 -0.84 5.55
C ARG A 131 14.14 -1.08 4.04
N HIS A 132 14.55 -0.05 3.28
CA HIS A 132 14.88 -0.11 1.85
C HIS A 132 16.40 -0.11 1.64
N PRO A 133 17.11 -1.21 1.93
CA PRO A 133 18.56 -1.18 2.07
C PRO A 133 19.33 -1.15 0.75
N THR A 134 18.65 -1.37 -0.39
CA THR A 134 19.20 -1.30 -1.75
C THR A 134 18.48 -0.25 -2.56
N GLN A 135 19.16 0.34 -3.52
CA GLN A 135 18.57 1.29 -4.46
C GLN A 135 18.28 0.61 -5.79
N MET A 136 17.12 0.89 -6.34
CA MET A 136 16.76 0.47 -7.70
C MET A 136 17.33 1.42 -8.75
N THR A 137 17.48 0.92 -9.98
CA THR A 137 17.92 1.71 -11.13
C THR A 137 16.99 2.90 -11.35
N GLN A 138 17.59 4.07 -11.55
CA GLN A 138 16.93 5.33 -11.82
C GLN A 138 17.32 5.79 -13.24
N PRO A 139 16.53 5.44 -14.26
CA PRO A 139 16.82 5.83 -15.64
C PRO A 139 16.87 7.34 -15.81
N LEU A 140 17.69 7.80 -16.73
CA LEU A 140 17.70 9.20 -17.11
C LEU A 140 16.37 9.55 -17.78
N GLY A 141 15.68 10.53 -17.23
CA GLY A 141 14.57 11.19 -17.90
C GLY A 141 15.06 12.14 -18.98
N ASP A 142 14.21 12.49 -19.91
CA ASP A 142 14.52 13.54 -20.85
C ASP A 142 14.23 14.94 -20.24
N SER A 143 14.68 15.98 -20.91
CA SER A 143 14.57 17.37 -20.43
C SER A 143 13.12 17.93 -20.44
N THR A 144 12.17 17.17 -20.97
CA THR A 144 10.74 17.57 -21.03
C THR A 144 9.97 17.10 -19.82
N LEU A 145 10.56 16.27 -18.94
CA LEU A 145 9.89 15.76 -17.75
C LEU A 145 9.62 16.89 -16.73
N PRO A 146 8.53 16.80 -15.97
CA PRO A 146 8.27 17.71 -14.87
C PRO A 146 9.38 17.62 -13.81
N GLU A 147 9.61 18.69 -13.08
CA GLU A 147 10.61 18.71 -12.00
C GLU A 147 10.22 17.77 -10.86
N LYS A 148 8.92 17.70 -10.54
CA LYS A 148 8.36 16.86 -9.48
C LYS A 148 7.12 16.13 -9.97
N VAL A 149 6.91 14.94 -9.40
CA VAL A 149 5.70 14.13 -9.60
C VAL A 149 5.16 13.63 -8.27
N VAL A 150 3.86 13.44 -8.18
CA VAL A 150 3.24 12.83 -7.00
C VAL A 150 3.67 11.36 -6.92
N PHE A 151 4.19 10.98 -5.76
CA PHE A 151 4.64 9.62 -5.48
C PHE A 151 3.69 8.90 -4.54
N ALA A 152 3.26 9.57 -3.48
CA ALA A 152 2.31 9.05 -2.52
C ALA A 152 1.42 10.15 -1.94
N MET A 153 0.26 9.74 -1.45
CA MET A 153 -0.62 10.57 -0.64
C MET A 153 -1.01 9.78 0.61
N GLU A 154 -0.98 10.47 1.75
CA GLU A 154 -1.29 9.89 3.05
C GLU A 154 -2.72 10.20 3.47
N GLY A 155 -3.36 9.24 4.16
CA GLY A 155 -4.66 9.46 4.74
C GLY A 155 -5.82 9.40 3.75
N MET A 156 -5.92 8.34 2.96
CA MET A 156 -6.99 8.12 1.99
C MET A 156 -8.39 8.41 2.56
N CYS A 157 -8.67 7.94 3.80
CA CYS A 157 -9.98 8.12 4.43
C CYS A 157 -10.31 9.60 4.69
N GLN A 158 -9.31 10.45 4.92
CA GLN A 158 -9.54 11.89 5.18
C GLN A 158 -9.64 12.71 3.90
N ILE A 159 -8.99 12.28 2.82
CA ILE A 159 -8.87 13.06 1.59
C ILE A 159 -9.85 12.63 0.50
N MET A 160 -10.45 11.44 0.60
CA MET A 160 -11.39 10.87 -0.38
C MET A 160 -12.65 10.34 0.30
N SER A 161 -13.81 10.87 -0.05
CA SER A 161 -15.08 10.33 0.44
C SER A 161 -15.34 8.91 -0.05
N SER A 162 -15.00 8.61 -1.32
CA SER A 162 -15.05 7.25 -1.86
C SER A 162 -14.00 6.34 -1.20
N GLY A 163 -12.83 6.87 -0.87
CA GLY A 163 -11.79 6.16 -0.13
C GLY A 163 -12.24 5.76 1.28
N LEU A 164 -12.90 6.66 2.01
CA LEU A 164 -13.50 6.33 3.32
C LEU A 164 -14.55 5.22 3.17
N ARG A 165 -15.44 5.29 2.16
CA ARG A 165 -16.42 4.24 1.90
C ARG A 165 -15.77 2.90 1.53
N LEU A 166 -14.69 2.93 0.74
CA LEU A 166 -13.92 1.73 0.40
C LEU A 166 -13.30 1.08 1.65
N TYR A 167 -12.82 1.89 2.59
CA TYR A 167 -12.28 1.40 3.87
C TYR A 167 -13.32 0.63 4.68
N GLY A 168 -14.61 0.96 4.54
CA GLY A 168 -15.74 0.26 5.14
C GLY A 168 -16.31 -0.90 4.30
N HIS A 169 -15.62 -1.33 3.22
CA HIS A 169 -16.12 -2.37 2.32
C HIS A 169 -16.26 -3.73 3.02
N PRO A 170 -17.46 -4.35 3.08
CA PRO A 170 -17.72 -5.52 3.92
C PRO A 170 -16.83 -6.71 3.58
N SER A 171 -16.55 -6.96 2.31
CA SER A 171 -15.69 -8.07 1.91
C SER A 171 -14.20 -7.82 2.26
N LEU A 172 -13.69 -6.58 2.20
CA LEU A 172 -12.33 -6.26 2.66
C LEU A 172 -12.21 -6.51 4.17
N LEU A 173 -13.20 -6.06 4.94
CA LEU A 173 -13.20 -6.23 6.39
C LEU A 173 -13.40 -7.70 6.79
N ALA A 174 -14.19 -8.48 6.05
CA ALA A 174 -14.33 -9.92 6.27
C ALA A 174 -13.03 -10.69 6.03
N ILE A 175 -12.26 -10.31 5.00
CA ILE A 175 -10.91 -10.86 4.77
C ILE A 175 -9.98 -10.48 5.94
N ALA A 176 -10.00 -9.22 6.36
CA ALA A 176 -9.20 -8.75 7.50
C ALA A 176 -9.52 -9.52 8.79
N SER A 177 -10.80 -9.70 9.08
CA SER A 177 -11.26 -10.50 10.22
C SER A 177 -10.86 -11.98 10.12
N THR A 178 -10.88 -12.56 8.92
CA THR A 178 -10.48 -13.97 8.74
C THR A 178 -8.99 -14.17 9.02
N ILE A 179 -8.13 -13.27 8.56
CA ILE A 179 -6.67 -13.41 8.65
C ILE A 179 -6.15 -12.96 10.00
N ASN A 180 -6.60 -11.80 10.48
CA ASN A 180 -6.03 -11.15 11.67
C ASN A 180 -6.85 -11.36 12.96
N GLY A 181 -8.04 -11.98 12.87
CA GLY A 181 -8.98 -12.11 13.99
C GLY A 181 -10.05 -11.01 13.99
N GLU A 182 -11.13 -11.23 14.75
CA GLU A 182 -12.29 -10.34 14.77
C GLU A 182 -11.99 -8.97 15.40
N ASP A 183 -10.93 -8.89 16.18
CA ASP A 183 -10.43 -7.68 16.84
C ASP A 183 -9.27 -7.01 16.08
N PHE A 184 -9.11 -7.33 14.79
CA PHE A 184 -8.07 -6.71 13.96
C PHE A 184 -8.08 -5.18 14.07
N VAL A 185 -6.93 -4.58 13.85
CA VAL A 185 -6.74 -3.14 13.98
C VAL A 185 -6.24 -2.51 12.67
N PRO A 186 -6.60 -1.24 12.40
CA PRO A 186 -6.10 -0.57 11.21
C PRO A 186 -4.61 -0.25 11.37
N TYR A 187 -3.90 -0.33 10.26
CA TYR A 187 -2.54 0.20 10.14
C TYR A 187 -2.60 1.59 9.50
N MET A 188 -2.00 1.76 8.36
CA MET A 188 -2.08 2.99 7.58
C MET A 188 -2.96 2.79 6.35
N ASP A 189 -3.37 3.89 5.76
CA ASP A 189 -3.91 3.95 4.42
C ASP A 189 -3.15 5.02 3.63
N ALA A 190 -2.64 4.63 2.48
CA ALA A 190 -1.87 5.49 1.59
C ALA A 190 -2.26 5.22 0.14
N ILE A 191 -2.05 6.21 -0.69
CA ILE A 191 -2.23 6.12 -2.14
C ILE A 191 -0.86 6.19 -2.79
N PHE A 192 -0.45 5.14 -3.49
CA PHE A 192 0.77 5.15 -4.28
C PHE A 192 0.46 5.47 -5.74
N VAL A 193 1.20 6.43 -6.29
CA VAL A 193 1.00 6.93 -7.65
C VAL A 193 2.24 6.70 -8.49
N LYS A 194 2.05 6.08 -9.64
CA LYS A 194 3.09 5.98 -10.68
C LYS A 194 2.48 6.47 -12.00
N GLN A 195 2.65 7.74 -12.28
CA GLN A 195 2.19 8.33 -13.53
C GLN A 195 2.94 7.75 -14.73
N PRO A 196 2.33 7.70 -15.93
CA PRO A 196 2.96 7.19 -17.14
C PRO A 196 4.31 7.83 -17.43
N GLY A 197 5.33 7.02 -17.66
CA GLY A 197 6.66 7.47 -18.06
C GLY A 197 7.52 8.15 -17.00
N VAL A 198 6.98 8.42 -15.79
CA VAL A 198 7.65 9.25 -14.76
C VAL A 198 7.59 8.68 -13.35
N GLY A 199 6.86 7.58 -13.13
CA GLY A 199 6.63 7.04 -11.79
C GLY A 199 7.90 6.54 -11.10
N GLY A 200 8.07 6.86 -9.82
CA GLY A 200 9.22 6.45 -9.02
C GLY A 200 9.22 4.97 -8.62
N ALA A 201 10.37 4.44 -8.25
CA ALA A 201 10.51 3.11 -7.70
C ALA A 201 10.17 3.07 -6.20
N VAL A 202 9.79 1.89 -5.73
CA VAL A 202 9.82 1.50 -4.32
C VAL A 202 10.72 0.28 -4.22
N SER A 203 11.94 0.47 -3.73
CA SER A 203 12.95 -0.58 -3.69
C SER A 203 12.55 -1.75 -2.81
N TRP A 204 13.21 -2.89 -3.03
CA TRP A 204 12.97 -4.12 -2.29
C TRP A 204 13.00 -3.90 -0.78
N HIS A 205 11.95 -4.31 -0.09
CA HIS A 205 11.80 -4.17 1.35
C HIS A 205 10.83 -5.20 1.92
N GLN A 206 10.87 -5.32 3.23
CA GLN A 206 9.85 -5.97 4.03
C GLN A 206 9.24 -4.92 4.96
N ASP A 207 7.93 -4.98 5.16
CA ASP A 207 7.24 -4.18 6.17
C ASP A 207 7.39 -4.81 7.57
N GLY A 208 6.90 -4.14 8.61
CA GLY A 208 6.84 -4.74 9.95
C GLY A 208 8.16 -4.67 10.74
N VAL A 209 8.99 -3.66 10.50
CA VAL A 209 10.29 -3.46 11.14
C VAL A 209 10.26 -3.53 12.68
N THR A 210 9.18 -3.07 13.31
CA THR A 210 9.01 -3.08 14.77
C THR A 210 9.05 -4.47 15.36
N HIS A 211 8.63 -5.48 14.62
CA HIS A 211 8.42 -6.84 15.13
C HIS A 211 9.55 -7.81 14.81
N TRP A 212 10.56 -7.39 14.03
CA TRP A 212 11.67 -8.26 13.64
C TRP A 212 12.42 -8.91 14.79
N ASN A 213 12.37 -8.32 15.98
CA ASN A 213 13.03 -8.84 17.18
C ASN A 213 12.02 -9.24 18.27
N SER A 214 10.73 -9.34 17.94
CA SER A 214 9.72 -9.75 18.91
C SER A 214 9.88 -11.23 19.25
N PRO A 215 9.87 -11.61 20.54
CA PRO A 215 9.86 -13.03 20.93
C PRO A 215 8.54 -13.73 20.57
N ASN A 216 7.49 -12.98 20.30
CA ASN A 216 6.16 -13.47 19.91
C ASN A 216 5.93 -13.34 18.40
N TRP A 217 7.00 -13.34 17.63
CA TRP A 217 6.92 -13.29 16.19
C TRP A 217 6.11 -14.46 15.64
N ASP A 218 5.02 -14.16 14.97
CA ASP A 218 4.20 -15.13 14.26
C ASP A 218 4.46 -14.97 12.77
N GLU A 219 5.15 -15.96 12.18
CA GLU A 219 5.55 -15.93 10.77
C GLU A 219 4.37 -15.87 9.81
N ASP A 220 3.20 -16.35 10.23
CA ASP A 220 2.05 -16.46 9.36
C ASP A 220 1.12 -15.23 9.40
N ILE A 221 1.04 -14.50 10.54
CA ILE A 221 -0.07 -13.56 10.74
C ILE A 221 0.37 -12.26 11.42
N HIS A 222 1.33 -11.56 10.84
CA HIS A 222 1.76 -10.29 11.38
C HIS A 222 0.92 -9.10 10.90
N GLY A 223 0.19 -9.29 9.85
CA GLY A 223 -0.60 -8.29 9.16
C GLY A 223 -0.37 -8.35 7.67
N PHE A 224 -1.18 -7.65 6.95
CA PHE A 224 -1.12 -7.58 5.50
C PHE A 224 -1.55 -6.21 4.99
N ASN A 225 -1.20 -5.94 3.74
CA ASN A 225 -1.68 -4.78 3.01
C ASN A 225 -2.58 -5.25 1.86
N PHE A 226 -3.74 -4.61 1.73
CA PHE A 226 -4.48 -4.57 0.47
C PHE A 226 -3.89 -3.51 -0.44
N GLN A 227 -3.93 -3.75 -1.74
CA GLN A 227 -3.74 -2.73 -2.76
C GLN A 227 -4.89 -2.81 -3.75
N VAL A 228 -5.81 -1.86 -3.69
CA VAL A 228 -6.91 -1.71 -4.65
C VAL A 228 -6.38 -0.94 -5.85
N GLN A 229 -6.46 -1.54 -7.04
CA GLN A 229 -5.96 -0.94 -8.27
C GLN A 229 -7.04 -0.10 -8.93
N LEU A 230 -6.75 1.20 -9.14
CA LEU A 230 -7.69 2.09 -9.83
C LEU A 230 -7.60 2.01 -11.36
N TYR A 231 -6.50 1.50 -11.89
CA TYR A 231 -6.24 1.37 -13.33
C TYR A 231 -5.61 0.03 -13.62
N ASP A 232 -5.71 -0.43 -14.86
CA ASP A 232 -5.01 -1.62 -15.32
C ASP A 232 -3.49 -1.44 -15.17
N THR A 233 -2.81 -2.44 -14.67
CA THR A 233 -1.37 -2.45 -14.50
C THR A 233 -0.75 -3.62 -15.26
N SER A 234 0.38 -3.37 -15.89
CA SER A 234 1.22 -4.43 -16.47
C SER A 234 2.35 -4.83 -15.49
N ALA A 235 3.07 -5.88 -15.85
CA ALA A 235 4.25 -6.29 -15.09
C ALA A 235 5.36 -5.22 -15.05
N LYS A 236 5.30 -4.19 -15.89
CA LYS A 236 6.24 -3.05 -15.89
C LYS A 236 5.93 -2.02 -14.82
N SER A 237 4.66 -1.89 -14.42
CA SER A 237 4.20 -0.86 -13.49
C SER A 237 3.74 -1.40 -12.14
N CYS A 238 3.41 -2.69 -12.03
CA CYS A 238 2.81 -3.31 -10.84
C CYS A 238 3.79 -3.54 -9.70
N LEU A 239 3.25 -4.08 -8.61
CA LEU A 239 4.03 -4.62 -7.48
C LEU A 239 4.68 -5.94 -7.89
N TRP A 240 5.92 -6.16 -7.46
CA TRP A 240 6.63 -7.43 -7.53
C TRP A 240 6.85 -7.98 -6.14
N VAL A 241 6.71 -9.30 -5.99
CA VAL A 241 6.86 -10.00 -4.72
C VAL A 241 7.78 -11.22 -4.89
N LEU A 242 8.46 -11.61 -3.80
CA LEU A 242 9.20 -12.88 -3.75
C LEU A 242 8.35 -13.90 -2.99
N PRO A 243 7.67 -14.83 -3.68
CA PRO A 243 6.75 -15.79 -3.06
C PRO A 243 7.41 -16.61 -1.96
N GLY A 244 6.70 -16.82 -0.83
CA GLY A 244 7.17 -17.59 0.30
C GLY A 244 8.19 -16.87 1.20
N SER A 245 8.69 -15.70 0.81
CA SER A 245 9.71 -14.96 1.57
C SER A 245 9.23 -14.48 2.95
N HIS A 246 7.92 -14.34 3.16
CA HIS A 246 7.32 -14.00 4.44
C HIS A 246 7.59 -15.05 5.54
N LYS A 247 7.92 -16.29 5.19
CA LYS A 247 8.23 -17.38 6.12
C LYS A 247 9.70 -17.43 6.53
N LEU A 248 10.53 -16.58 5.96
CA LEU A 248 11.99 -16.62 6.15
C LEU A 248 12.48 -15.62 7.20
N GLY A 249 11.58 -14.98 7.94
CA GLY A 249 11.92 -13.96 8.92
C GLY A 249 12.52 -12.70 8.27
N LYS A 250 13.36 -11.99 9.02
CA LYS A 250 14.07 -10.81 8.52
C LYS A 250 15.14 -11.19 7.52
N LEU A 251 15.05 -10.68 6.31
CA LEU A 251 15.95 -11.00 5.21
C LEU A 251 17.13 -10.02 5.14
N ASP A 252 18.31 -10.54 4.79
CA ASP A 252 19.42 -9.70 4.34
C ASP A 252 19.23 -9.35 2.85
N ILE A 253 18.44 -8.31 2.61
CA ILE A 253 18.06 -7.88 1.25
C ILE A 253 19.30 -7.45 0.46
N LYS A 254 20.33 -6.84 1.11
CA LYS A 254 21.58 -6.48 0.44
C LYS A 254 22.28 -7.70 -0.11
N LYS A 255 22.33 -8.76 0.68
CA LYS A 255 22.94 -10.01 0.27
C LYS A 255 22.14 -10.68 -0.86
N ILE A 256 20.80 -10.71 -0.75
CA ILE A 256 19.91 -11.28 -1.78
C ILE A 256 20.14 -10.58 -3.14
N VAL A 257 20.10 -9.25 -3.18
CA VAL A 257 20.33 -8.49 -4.42
C VAL A 257 21.75 -8.65 -4.94
N SER A 258 22.75 -8.70 -4.05
CA SER A 258 24.15 -8.92 -4.43
C SER A 258 24.39 -10.29 -5.01
N ASP A 259 23.85 -11.34 -4.37
CA ASP A 259 24.00 -12.73 -4.84
C ASP A 259 23.26 -12.97 -6.17
N ASN A 260 22.13 -12.29 -6.37
CA ASN A 260 21.40 -12.30 -7.65
C ASN A 260 22.12 -11.53 -8.76
N GLY A 261 23.06 -10.67 -8.40
CA GLY A 261 23.84 -9.84 -9.35
C GLY A 261 23.07 -8.68 -9.97
N SER A 262 21.80 -8.51 -9.62
CA SER A 262 20.95 -7.42 -10.11
C SER A 262 19.72 -7.25 -9.18
N GLU A 263 19.03 -6.11 -9.34
CA GLU A 263 17.75 -5.84 -8.67
C GLU A 263 16.58 -6.69 -9.21
N PHE A 264 16.76 -7.31 -10.39
CA PHE A 264 15.78 -8.19 -11.02
C PHE A 264 15.84 -9.60 -10.40
N LEU A 265 15.24 -9.77 -9.22
CA LEU A 265 15.31 -11.02 -8.46
C LEU A 265 14.68 -12.18 -9.24
N ALA A 266 15.47 -13.26 -9.46
CA ALA A 266 15.14 -14.34 -10.39
C ALA A 266 13.79 -15.02 -10.07
N ASP A 267 13.44 -15.17 -8.79
CA ASP A 267 12.21 -15.86 -8.35
C ASP A 267 11.03 -14.93 -8.07
N ALA A 268 11.20 -13.64 -8.25
CA ALA A 268 10.11 -12.70 -8.03
C ALA A 268 9.04 -12.79 -9.12
N VAL A 269 7.80 -12.45 -8.74
CA VAL A 269 6.64 -12.45 -9.64
C VAL A 269 5.90 -11.12 -9.63
N PRO A 270 5.39 -10.66 -10.79
CA PRO A 270 4.59 -9.45 -10.88
C PRO A 270 3.13 -9.71 -10.48
N LEU A 271 2.57 -8.82 -9.67
CA LEU A 271 1.15 -8.81 -9.34
C LEU A 271 0.41 -7.83 -10.25
N HIS A 272 0.44 -8.10 -11.57
CA HIS A 272 -0.34 -7.31 -12.53
C HIS A 272 -1.84 -7.52 -12.31
N ALA A 273 -2.63 -6.47 -12.46
CA ALA A 273 -4.03 -6.45 -12.09
C ALA A 273 -4.81 -5.50 -12.99
N LYS A 274 -6.11 -5.68 -13.06
CA LYS A 274 -7.05 -4.75 -13.71
C LYS A 274 -7.60 -3.75 -12.71
N ALA A 275 -8.22 -2.69 -13.22
CA ALA A 275 -9.00 -1.78 -12.39
C ALA A 275 -10.09 -2.56 -11.63
N GLY A 276 -10.16 -2.35 -10.32
CA GLY A 276 -11.07 -3.08 -9.44
C GLY A 276 -10.52 -4.39 -8.86
N ASP A 277 -9.38 -4.87 -9.33
CA ASP A 277 -8.69 -5.98 -8.66
C ASP A 277 -8.04 -5.49 -7.36
N VAL A 278 -7.93 -6.40 -6.41
CA VAL A 278 -7.31 -6.15 -5.11
C VAL A 278 -6.22 -7.18 -4.86
N THR A 279 -5.00 -6.74 -4.63
CA THR A 279 -3.94 -7.63 -4.16
C THR A 279 -3.88 -7.60 -2.64
N ILE A 280 -3.65 -8.76 -2.03
CA ILE A 280 -3.31 -8.90 -0.62
C ILE A 280 -1.88 -9.39 -0.53
N VAL A 281 -1.06 -8.74 0.30
CA VAL A 281 0.36 -9.06 0.48
C VAL A 281 0.68 -9.08 1.96
N ASN A 282 1.27 -10.19 2.44
CA ASN A 282 1.77 -10.31 3.80
C ASN A 282 2.88 -9.26 4.03
N ARG A 283 2.85 -8.58 5.16
CA ARG A 283 3.79 -7.48 5.45
C ARG A 283 5.24 -7.92 5.60
N GLN A 284 5.48 -9.20 5.86
CA GLN A 284 6.82 -9.77 5.95
C GLN A 284 7.38 -10.19 4.60
N MET A 285 6.56 -10.17 3.56
CA MET A 285 7.00 -10.56 2.23
C MET A 285 7.98 -9.55 1.65
N LEU A 286 9.06 -10.04 1.05
CA LEU A 286 9.95 -9.21 0.26
C LEU A 286 9.22 -8.73 -0.99
N HIS A 287 9.07 -7.42 -1.12
CA HIS A 287 8.36 -6.82 -2.23
C HIS A 287 8.97 -5.48 -2.67
N GLY A 288 8.62 -5.06 -3.86
CA GLY A 288 9.10 -3.80 -4.42
C GLY A 288 8.39 -3.47 -5.72
N SER A 289 8.69 -2.32 -6.30
CA SER A 289 8.16 -1.95 -7.62
C SER A 289 9.13 -1.02 -8.33
N TYR A 290 9.41 -1.34 -9.59
CA TYR A 290 10.34 -0.60 -10.43
C TYR A 290 9.77 0.77 -10.82
N VAL A 291 10.62 1.64 -11.36
CA VAL A 291 10.16 2.89 -11.99
C VAL A 291 9.15 2.60 -13.09
N ASN A 292 8.16 3.48 -13.24
CA ASN A 292 7.19 3.34 -14.32
C ASN A 292 7.62 4.14 -15.54
N THR A 293 8.25 3.47 -16.48
CA THR A 293 8.63 4.01 -17.79
C THR A 293 7.63 3.63 -18.89
N SER A 294 6.53 2.94 -18.52
CA SER A 294 5.48 2.53 -19.45
C SER A 294 4.40 3.61 -19.60
N SER A 295 3.45 3.36 -20.49
CA SER A 295 2.25 4.18 -20.64
C SER A 295 1.17 3.93 -19.59
N ASP A 296 1.38 2.95 -18.70
CA ASP A 296 0.40 2.59 -17.67
C ASP A 296 0.29 3.71 -16.63
N GLN A 297 -0.93 4.06 -16.25
CA GLN A 297 -1.18 4.80 -15.02
C GLN A 297 -1.35 3.77 -13.89
N ARG A 298 -0.51 3.79 -12.89
CA ARG A 298 -0.75 3.03 -11.68
C ARG A 298 -1.15 3.93 -10.53
N VAL A 299 -2.30 3.66 -9.95
CA VAL A 299 -2.73 4.22 -8.67
C VAL A 299 -3.22 3.05 -7.81
N SER A 300 -2.57 2.83 -6.68
CA SER A 300 -2.90 1.78 -5.73
C SER A 300 -3.36 2.40 -4.42
N LEU A 301 -4.60 2.13 -4.01
CA LEU A 301 -5.08 2.47 -2.67
C LEU A 301 -4.61 1.37 -1.72
N THR A 302 -3.66 1.69 -0.85
CA THR A 302 -3.04 0.73 0.06
C THR A 302 -3.71 0.84 1.43
N ILE A 303 -4.27 -0.26 1.90
CA ILE A 303 -4.96 -0.37 3.19
C ILE A 303 -4.31 -1.49 4.00
N GLY A 304 -3.77 -1.17 5.16
CA GLY A 304 -3.12 -2.14 6.03
C GLY A 304 -3.96 -2.51 7.25
N PHE A 305 -3.93 -3.79 7.62
CA PHE A 305 -4.52 -4.29 8.84
C PHE A 305 -3.56 -5.20 9.60
N HIS A 306 -3.63 -5.14 10.93
CA HIS A 306 -2.85 -5.98 11.85
C HIS A 306 -3.73 -6.84 12.73
N ARG A 307 -3.16 -7.91 13.21
CA ARG A 307 -3.64 -8.62 14.39
C ARG A 307 -3.41 -7.73 15.63
N LYS A 308 -4.43 -7.51 16.44
CA LYS A 308 -4.33 -6.66 17.64
C LYS A 308 -3.20 -7.10 18.57
N SER A 309 -3.05 -8.41 18.79
CA SER A 309 -2.01 -8.96 19.66
C SER A 309 -0.58 -8.64 19.23
N SER A 310 -0.34 -8.38 17.95
CA SER A 310 0.99 -7.97 17.47
C SER A 310 1.23 -6.45 17.57
N VAL A 311 0.21 -5.67 17.88
CA VAL A 311 0.31 -4.20 17.99
C VAL A 311 0.35 -3.74 19.44
N ILE A 312 -0.50 -4.33 20.29
CA ILE A 312 -0.63 -3.92 21.70
C ILE A 312 0.71 -3.99 22.43
N GLY A 313 1.06 -2.93 23.15
CA GLY A 313 2.31 -2.84 23.90
C GLY A 313 3.55 -2.51 23.06
N GLN A 314 3.42 -2.31 21.75
CA GLN A 314 4.54 -1.95 20.87
C GLN A 314 4.79 -0.44 20.84
N ARG A 315 6.01 -0.06 20.42
CA ARG A 315 6.35 1.34 20.12
C ARG A 315 6.38 1.54 18.61
N GLY A 316 6.08 2.75 18.16
CA GLY A 316 6.20 3.12 16.76
C GLY A 316 7.63 2.94 16.25
N ALA A 317 7.77 2.40 15.05
CA ALA A 317 9.07 2.20 14.39
C ALA A 317 9.34 3.21 13.28
N LEU A 318 8.31 3.81 12.70
CA LEU A 318 8.49 4.79 11.65
C LEU A 318 8.78 6.17 12.26
N ASN A 319 9.70 6.91 11.66
CA ASN A 319 10.26 8.16 12.18
C ASN A 319 9.22 9.18 12.63
N GLU A 320 8.07 9.23 11.96
CA GLU A 320 7.01 10.20 12.24
C GLU A 320 6.11 9.80 13.41
N ALA A 321 6.13 8.52 13.78
CA ALA A 321 5.40 8.04 14.95
C ALA A 321 6.09 8.42 16.27
N GLY A 322 7.36 8.83 16.22
CA GLY A 322 8.13 9.23 17.38
C GLY A 322 8.13 8.18 18.49
N ASP A 323 7.83 8.61 19.71
CA ASP A 323 7.70 7.73 20.88
C ASP A 323 6.29 7.15 21.06
N ALA A 324 5.51 7.05 20.00
CA ALA A 324 4.16 6.51 20.07
C ALA A 324 4.17 5.11 20.70
N PHE A 325 3.34 4.94 21.71
CA PHE A 325 3.11 3.66 22.38
C PHE A 325 1.69 3.20 22.10
N TYR A 326 1.51 1.96 21.69
CA TYR A 326 0.22 1.41 21.27
C TYR A 326 -0.47 0.71 22.45
N ASP A 327 -1.04 1.52 23.36
CA ASP A 327 -1.92 1.06 24.40
C ASP A 327 -3.36 0.83 23.86
N GLU A 328 -4.22 0.28 24.69
CA GLU A 328 -5.63 0.04 24.36
C GLU A 328 -6.34 1.33 23.91
N LYS A 329 -6.05 2.45 24.55
CA LYS A 329 -6.69 3.74 24.24
C LYS A 329 -6.32 4.20 22.82
N ARG A 330 -5.02 4.17 22.47
CA ARG A 330 -4.56 4.59 21.14
C ARG A 330 -5.13 3.68 20.05
N ILE A 331 -5.15 2.37 20.30
CA ILE A 331 -5.71 1.39 19.38
C ILE A 331 -7.21 1.63 19.19
N ASP A 332 -7.98 1.82 20.28
CA ASP A 332 -9.41 2.13 20.23
C ASP A 332 -9.67 3.42 19.42
N GLU A 333 -8.99 4.50 19.77
CA GLU A 333 -9.15 5.78 19.08
C GLU A 333 -8.85 5.69 17.58
N ARG A 334 -7.81 4.95 17.21
CA ARG A 334 -7.46 4.77 15.79
C ARG A 334 -8.46 3.87 15.06
N SER A 335 -9.00 2.87 15.74
CA SER A 335 -9.95 1.90 15.18
C SER A 335 -11.34 2.48 14.92
N GLN A 336 -11.70 3.60 15.55
CA GLN A 336 -13.00 4.27 15.34
C GLN A 336 -13.22 4.65 13.87
N VAL A 337 -12.17 4.90 13.10
CA VAL A 337 -12.28 5.23 11.67
C VAL A 337 -12.97 4.10 10.88
N ILE A 338 -12.77 2.82 11.28
CA ILE A 338 -13.41 1.68 10.61
C ILE A 338 -14.95 1.75 10.80
N ALA A 339 -15.41 2.03 12.02
CA ALA A 339 -16.85 2.14 12.29
C ALA A 339 -17.48 3.30 11.50
N VAL A 340 -16.83 4.47 11.48
CA VAL A 340 -17.29 5.62 10.71
C VAL A 340 -17.30 5.31 9.21
N ALA A 341 -16.31 4.56 8.70
CA ALA A 341 -16.24 4.13 7.30
C ALA A 341 -17.38 3.15 6.95
N ILE A 342 -17.68 2.18 7.83
CA ILE A 342 -18.79 1.25 7.66
C ILE A 342 -20.11 2.00 7.57
N ASP A 343 -20.34 2.98 8.47
CA ASP A 343 -21.57 3.76 8.43
C ASP A 343 -21.64 4.69 7.21
N SER A 344 -20.55 5.35 6.83
CA SER A 344 -20.45 6.14 5.60
C SER A 344 -20.81 5.31 4.36
N ARG A 345 -20.28 4.07 4.30
CA ARG A 345 -20.61 3.14 3.21
C ARG A 345 -22.09 2.76 3.24
N GLY A 346 -22.61 2.42 4.42
CA GLY A 346 -24.02 2.03 4.57
C GLY A 346 -25.02 3.15 4.28
N GLN A 347 -24.64 4.41 4.46
CA GLN A 347 -25.47 5.55 4.04
C GLN A 347 -25.48 5.69 2.51
N PHE A 348 -24.37 5.40 1.83
CA PHE A 348 -24.24 5.52 0.38
C PHE A 348 -24.78 4.28 -0.37
N TYR A 349 -24.57 3.09 0.20
CA TYR A 349 -25.04 1.79 -0.33
C TYR A 349 -26.02 1.13 0.65
N PRO A 350 -27.26 1.64 0.80
CA PRO A 350 -28.18 1.22 1.89
C PRO A 350 -28.63 -0.24 1.79
N ASN A 351 -28.55 -0.85 0.63
CA ASN A 351 -28.94 -2.26 0.38
C ASN A 351 -27.78 -3.24 0.51
N GLU A 352 -26.55 -2.75 0.73
CA GLU A 352 -25.38 -3.61 0.92
C GLU A 352 -25.33 -4.12 2.37
N PRO A 353 -25.02 -5.40 2.62
CA PRO A 353 -24.82 -5.91 3.98
C PRO A 353 -23.68 -5.16 4.67
N ARG A 354 -23.92 -4.71 5.90
CA ARG A 354 -22.88 -4.04 6.70
C ARG A 354 -22.03 -5.06 7.42
N PHE A 355 -20.72 -4.82 7.45
CA PHE A 355 -19.79 -5.58 8.30
C PHE A 355 -19.97 -5.18 9.76
N THR A 356 -19.95 -6.16 10.68
CA THR A 356 -19.93 -5.92 12.13
C THR A 356 -18.48 -5.92 12.60
N TYR A 357 -17.98 -4.75 12.97
CA TYR A 357 -16.62 -4.61 13.50
C TYR A 357 -16.64 -4.75 15.03
N VAL A 358 -16.23 -5.91 15.52
CA VAL A 358 -16.36 -6.33 16.94
C VAL A 358 -15.80 -5.29 17.92
N PRO A 359 -14.63 -4.65 17.72
CA PRO A 359 -14.12 -3.66 18.67
C PRO A 359 -15.01 -2.44 18.89
N MET A 360 -15.92 -2.15 17.95
CA MET A 360 -16.82 -1.00 18.02
C MET A 360 -18.30 -1.41 18.20
N GLN A 361 -18.56 -2.69 18.43
CA GLN A 361 -19.91 -3.20 18.62
C GLN A 361 -20.59 -2.55 19.84
N GLY A 362 -21.84 -2.12 19.65
CA GLY A 362 -22.62 -1.38 20.64
C GLY A 362 -22.30 0.12 20.70
N ARG A 363 -21.40 0.62 19.83
CA ARG A 363 -21.04 2.05 19.73
C ARG A 363 -21.45 2.65 18.37
N GLU A 364 -22.17 1.91 17.55
CA GLU A 364 -22.50 2.27 16.16
C GLU A 364 -23.23 3.62 16.09
N ASP A 365 -24.17 3.88 16.99
CA ASP A 365 -24.91 5.14 17.02
C ASP A 365 -24.03 6.35 17.33
N THR A 366 -22.98 6.17 18.13
CA THR A 366 -22.04 7.24 18.49
C THR A 366 -20.98 7.47 17.41
N LEU A 367 -20.76 6.49 16.53
CA LEU A 367 -19.75 6.51 15.46
C LEU A 367 -20.37 6.62 14.07
N ARG A 368 -21.61 7.15 13.98
CA ARG A 368 -22.24 7.41 12.68
C ARG A 368 -21.47 8.45 11.89
N PHE A 369 -21.39 8.25 10.55
CA PHE A 369 -20.82 9.24 9.65
C PHE A 369 -21.71 10.49 9.60
N ASN A 370 -21.15 11.60 10.06
CA ASN A 370 -21.73 12.95 10.03
C ASN A 370 -20.59 13.97 10.13
N PRO A 371 -20.84 15.28 9.94
CA PRO A 371 -19.79 16.30 10.02
C PRO A 371 -18.99 16.30 11.33
N ASP A 372 -19.64 16.09 12.46
CA ASP A 372 -18.98 16.10 13.78
C ASP A 372 -18.04 14.91 13.94
N ASN A 373 -18.46 13.71 13.57
CA ASN A 373 -17.62 12.53 13.61
C ASN A 373 -16.54 12.56 12.52
N TRP A 374 -16.81 13.16 11.36
CA TRP A 374 -15.74 13.38 10.38
C TRP A 374 -14.63 14.27 10.96
N GLU A 375 -14.98 15.41 11.55
CA GLU A 375 -14.02 16.33 12.17
C GLU A 375 -13.26 15.66 13.32
N LYS A 376 -13.95 14.90 14.16
CA LYS A 376 -13.39 14.29 15.38
C LYS A 376 -12.59 13.02 15.13
N VAL A 377 -13.04 12.15 14.22
CA VAL A 377 -12.52 10.80 14.02
C VAL A 377 -11.70 10.68 12.73
N VAL A 378 -12.16 11.30 11.62
CA VAL A 378 -11.58 11.06 10.30
C VAL A 378 -10.54 12.11 9.93
N LYS A 379 -10.79 13.39 10.16
CA LYS A 379 -9.98 14.50 9.63
C LYS A 379 -8.48 14.38 9.89
N ASN A 380 -8.08 13.94 11.07
CA ASN A 380 -6.66 13.79 11.43
C ASN A 380 -6.37 12.42 12.08
N TYR A 381 -7.10 11.39 11.68
CA TYR A 381 -6.93 10.05 12.26
C TYR A 381 -5.50 9.49 12.05
N ASN A 382 -4.83 9.91 11.00
CA ASN A 382 -3.46 9.50 10.69
C ASN A 382 -2.41 10.01 11.70
N LEU A 383 -2.73 11.00 12.54
CA LEU A 383 -1.88 11.38 13.67
C LEU A 383 -1.79 10.28 14.74
N LYS A 384 -2.74 9.36 14.73
CA LYS A 384 -2.80 8.18 15.61
C LYS A 384 -2.39 6.90 14.90
N ASP A 385 -1.72 7.01 13.75
CA ASP A 385 -1.30 5.87 12.96
C ASP A 385 -0.53 4.86 13.78
N LEU A 386 -0.80 3.59 13.47
CA LEU A 386 -0.06 2.45 14.00
C LEU A 386 1.15 2.19 13.10
N ALA A 387 2.06 3.16 13.07
CA ALA A 387 3.26 3.13 12.23
C ALA A 387 4.32 2.17 12.78
N ILE A 388 4.04 0.87 12.68
CA ILE A 388 4.85 -0.22 13.20
C ILE A 388 5.44 -1.10 12.10
#